data_d84f970a9d932422f71623e80deb6d34
#
_entry.id   d84f970a9d932422f71623e80deb6d34
#
_cell.length_a   1.000
_cell.length_b   1.000
_cell.length_c   1.000
_cell.angle_alpha   90.00
_cell.angle_beta   90.00
_cell.angle_gamma   90.00
#
_symmetry.space_group_name_H-M   'P 1'
#
loop_
_entity.id
_entity.type
_entity.pdbx_description
1 polymer ?
#
loop_
_entity_poly.entity_id
_entity_poly.type
_entity_poly.pdbx_seq_one_letter_code
_entity_poly.pdbx_strand_id
1 'polypeptide(L)'
;MLHESGRMHITHLGHACVLIEIDGTGVLIDPGSLSAATQARGVDAMLFTHSHVDHLDTEAVAGLMQSNSPSFIVADTASALILRDAGVEEVNTVDAHSTARLDVAGIGLSATTVQHATIHRDLPSPVNNAYLVADAVLHPGDAFWQPDRPVGVLLLPIGGPWMKLSESIDYLRSVSPEVAIPIHQGGLAPAHRTLHCDLLTKLAPAGTRLLTLVEGERTEIDVS
;
A
#
# COMPACT_ATOMS: atom_id res chain seq x y z
N MET A 1 -6.95 15.14 -19.75
CA MET A 1 -8.04 14.34 -20.38
C MET A 1 -8.00 13.03 -19.62
N LEU A 2 -8.97 12.80 -18.74
CA LEU A 2 -9.16 11.52 -18.09
C LEU A 2 -9.53 10.52 -19.19
N HIS A 3 -8.70 9.52 -19.40
CA HIS A 3 -9.04 8.39 -20.25
C HIS A 3 -10.32 7.75 -19.68
N GLU A 4 -11.16 7.19 -20.57
CA GLU A 4 -12.33 6.38 -20.22
C GLU A 4 -11.98 5.50 -19.01
N SER A 5 -12.84 5.53 -17.99
CA SER A 5 -12.62 4.89 -16.69
C SER A 5 -12.28 3.41 -16.86
N GLY A 6 -10.99 3.10 -16.85
CA GLY A 6 -10.52 1.74 -16.75
C GLY A 6 -11.11 1.12 -15.48
N ARG A 7 -11.57 -0.13 -15.55
CA ARG A 7 -12.13 -0.81 -14.38
C ARG A 7 -10.99 -1.08 -13.38
N MET A 8 -11.10 -0.47 -12.22
CA MET A 8 -10.18 -0.71 -11.13
C MET A 8 -10.78 -1.68 -10.13
N HIS A 9 -10.00 -2.69 -9.73
CA HIS A 9 -10.36 -3.59 -8.64
C HIS A 9 -9.27 -3.57 -7.60
N ILE A 10 -9.68 -3.71 -6.35
CA ILE A 10 -8.77 -3.81 -5.22
C ILE A 10 -9.12 -5.07 -4.43
N THR A 11 -8.11 -5.89 -4.14
CA THR A 11 -8.20 -7.02 -3.23
C THR A 11 -7.29 -6.76 -2.04
N HIS A 12 -7.88 -6.62 -0.85
CA HIS A 12 -7.13 -6.52 0.39
C HIS A 12 -6.77 -7.93 0.87
N LEU A 13 -5.49 -8.25 0.96
CA LEU A 13 -4.98 -9.57 1.31
C LEU A 13 -4.56 -9.69 2.79
N GLY A 14 -4.92 -8.71 3.59
CA GLY A 14 -4.57 -8.62 5.02
C GLY A 14 -3.47 -7.60 5.30
N HIS A 15 -3.51 -6.99 6.45
CA HIS A 15 -2.59 -5.96 6.95
C HIS A 15 -2.38 -4.82 5.94
N ALA A 16 -1.16 -4.66 5.41
CA ALA A 16 -0.84 -3.66 4.39
C ALA A 16 -0.84 -4.24 2.97
N CYS A 17 -1.07 -5.56 2.82
CA CYS A 17 -0.99 -6.23 1.52
C CYS A 17 -2.23 -5.98 0.68
N VAL A 18 -2.04 -5.35 -0.48
CA VAL A 18 -3.14 -5.00 -1.39
C VAL A 18 -2.74 -5.31 -2.84
N LEU A 19 -3.62 -6.01 -3.56
CA LEU A 19 -3.53 -6.19 -5.01
C LEU A 19 -4.45 -5.16 -5.69
N ILE A 20 -3.88 -4.33 -6.53
CA ILE A 20 -4.57 -3.33 -7.35
C ILE A 20 -4.54 -3.82 -8.79
N GLU A 21 -5.70 -3.99 -9.41
CA GLU A 21 -5.84 -4.42 -10.80
C GLU A 21 -6.46 -3.29 -11.61
N ILE A 22 -5.78 -2.85 -12.65
CA ILE A 22 -6.24 -1.79 -13.56
C ILE A 22 -6.01 -2.29 -15.00
N ASP A 23 -7.06 -2.32 -15.81
CA ASP A 23 -7.01 -2.73 -17.20
C ASP A 23 -6.31 -4.09 -17.46
N GLY A 24 -6.41 -5.00 -16.49
CA GLY A 24 -5.82 -6.34 -16.55
C GLY A 24 -4.38 -6.42 -16.04
N THR A 25 -3.77 -5.32 -15.64
CA THR A 25 -2.44 -5.28 -14.99
C THR A 25 -2.58 -5.32 -13.48
N GLY A 26 -1.93 -6.27 -12.82
CA GLY A 26 -1.95 -6.47 -11.36
C GLY A 26 -0.70 -5.93 -10.67
N VAL A 27 -0.89 -5.02 -9.73
CA VAL A 27 0.16 -4.43 -8.89
C VAL A 27 -0.07 -4.85 -7.45
N LEU A 28 0.81 -5.69 -6.89
CA LEU A 28 0.77 -6.14 -5.51
C LEU A 28 1.70 -5.27 -4.66
N ILE A 29 1.19 -4.75 -3.55
CA ILE A 29 1.97 -3.93 -2.60
C ILE A 29 2.06 -4.66 -1.27
N ASP A 30 3.24 -4.66 -0.66
CA ASP A 30 3.56 -5.15 0.68
C ASP A 30 3.10 -6.60 0.97
N PRO A 31 3.63 -7.62 0.26
CA PRO A 31 3.39 -9.02 0.58
C PRO A 31 4.14 -9.43 1.85
N GLY A 32 3.68 -8.98 3.00
CA GLY A 32 4.26 -9.20 4.32
C GLY A 32 3.67 -10.38 5.09
N SER A 33 4.27 -10.72 6.23
CA SER A 33 3.97 -11.91 7.04
C SER A 33 2.57 -11.92 7.68
N LEU A 34 1.91 -10.76 7.79
CA LEU A 34 0.55 -10.66 8.32
C LEU A 34 -0.53 -10.68 7.23
N SER A 35 -0.22 -11.25 6.06
CA SER A 35 -1.11 -11.27 4.90
C SER A 35 -1.26 -12.67 4.30
N ALA A 36 -2.30 -12.82 3.49
CA ALA A 36 -2.51 -13.99 2.64
C ALA A 36 -1.92 -13.76 1.22
N ALA A 37 -0.81 -13.04 1.11
CA ALA A 37 -0.20 -12.61 -0.15
C ALA A 37 0.03 -13.74 -1.16
N THR A 38 0.38 -14.95 -0.69
CA THR A 38 0.59 -16.14 -1.54
C THR A 38 -0.65 -16.58 -2.31
N GLN A 39 -1.83 -16.09 -1.96
CA GLN A 39 -3.08 -16.33 -2.69
C GLN A 39 -3.23 -15.40 -3.90
N ALA A 40 -2.45 -14.32 -4.01
CA ALA A 40 -2.53 -13.39 -5.14
C ALA A 40 -2.20 -14.08 -6.47
N ARG A 41 -2.96 -13.73 -7.49
CA ARG A 41 -2.79 -14.20 -8.87
C ARG A 41 -2.90 -13.01 -9.82
N GLY A 42 -2.26 -13.13 -11.01
CA GLY A 42 -2.22 -12.04 -11.97
C GLY A 42 -1.37 -10.86 -11.49
N VAL A 43 -0.27 -11.15 -10.78
CA VAL A 43 0.65 -10.14 -10.29
C VAL A 43 1.71 -9.87 -11.36
N ASP A 44 1.66 -8.70 -11.97
CA ASP A 44 2.63 -8.22 -12.96
C ASP A 44 3.76 -7.43 -12.30
N ALA A 45 3.46 -6.76 -11.17
CA ALA A 45 4.45 -6.03 -10.39
C ALA A 45 4.31 -6.27 -8.89
N MET A 46 5.44 -6.24 -8.17
CA MET A 46 5.48 -6.22 -6.71
C MET A 46 6.18 -4.94 -6.21
N LEU A 47 5.55 -4.24 -5.28
CA LEU A 47 6.06 -3.02 -4.69
C LEU A 47 6.23 -3.21 -3.18
N PHE A 48 7.33 -2.71 -2.64
CA PHE A 48 7.65 -2.79 -1.21
C PHE A 48 7.84 -1.40 -0.65
N THR A 49 7.03 -1.06 0.36
CA THR A 49 7.12 0.25 0.99
C THR A 49 8.37 0.36 1.86
N HIS A 50 8.68 -0.67 2.64
CA HIS A 50 9.87 -0.72 3.50
C HIS A 50 10.17 -2.15 3.98
N SER A 51 11.26 -2.31 4.74
CA SER A 51 11.87 -3.61 5.05
C SER A 51 11.34 -4.33 6.29
N HIS A 52 10.28 -3.84 6.96
CA HIS A 52 9.69 -4.58 8.07
C HIS A 52 9.01 -5.86 7.58
N VAL A 53 9.05 -6.92 8.41
CA VAL A 53 8.59 -8.26 8.03
C VAL A 53 7.09 -8.33 7.72
N ASP A 54 6.29 -7.46 8.30
CA ASP A 54 4.86 -7.34 8.04
C ASP A 54 4.53 -6.64 6.71
N HIS A 55 5.55 -6.09 6.02
CA HIS A 55 5.49 -5.51 4.66
C HIS A 55 6.31 -6.29 3.64
N LEU A 56 7.37 -6.97 4.06
CA LEU A 56 8.24 -7.77 3.21
C LEU A 56 8.49 -9.13 3.87
N ASP A 57 7.83 -10.18 3.35
CA ASP A 57 8.08 -11.58 3.74
C ASP A 57 8.73 -12.32 2.57
N THR A 58 9.99 -12.70 2.74
CA THR A 58 10.77 -13.38 1.69
C THR A 58 10.22 -14.75 1.30
N GLU A 59 9.55 -15.46 2.21
CA GLU A 59 8.90 -16.75 1.90
C GLU A 59 7.65 -16.51 1.03
N ALA A 60 6.84 -15.51 1.37
CA ALA A 60 5.69 -15.12 0.55
C ALA A 60 6.15 -14.66 -0.84
N VAL A 61 7.20 -13.85 -0.93
CA VAL A 61 7.78 -13.39 -2.19
C VAL A 61 8.25 -14.57 -3.04
N ALA A 62 8.95 -15.55 -2.48
CA ALA A 62 9.39 -16.74 -3.22
C ALA A 62 8.21 -17.53 -3.81
N GLY A 63 7.12 -17.68 -3.06
CA GLY A 63 5.89 -18.30 -3.54
C GLY A 63 5.19 -17.49 -4.66
N LEU A 64 5.17 -16.17 -4.54
CA LEU A 64 4.62 -15.26 -5.54
C LEU A 64 5.41 -15.27 -6.85
N MET A 65 6.75 -15.29 -6.78
CA MET A 65 7.62 -15.42 -7.94
C MET A 65 7.36 -16.71 -8.73
N GLN A 66 7.09 -17.82 -8.03
CA GLN A 66 6.77 -19.10 -8.67
C GLN A 66 5.38 -19.12 -9.31
N SER A 67 4.40 -18.48 -8.69
CA SER A 67 2.99 -18.56 -9.09
C SER A 67 2.55 -17.47 -10.07
N ASN A 68 3.28 -16.34 -10.17
CA ASN A 68 2.89 -15.19 -10.99
C ASN A 68 3.96 -14.75 -12.00
N SER A 69 5.26 -14.98 -11.75
CA SER A 69 6.37 -14.50 -12.58
C SER A 69 6.32 -12.99 -12.84
N PRO A 70 6.24 -12.15 -11.79
CA PRO A 70 6.15 -10.71 -11.96
C PRO A 70 7.39 -10.19 -12.69
N SER A 71 7.16 -9.28 -13.65
CA SER A 71 8.21 -8.71 -14.48
C SER A 71 8.79 -7.41 -13.91
N PHE A 72 8.19 -6.87 -12.84
CA PHE A 72 8.57 -5.58 -12.30
C PHE A 72 8.53 -5.59 -10.77
N ILE A 73 9.67 -5.28 -10.13
CA ILE A 73 9.80 -5.24 -8.67
C ILE A 73 10.42 -3.91 -8.28
N VAL A 74 9.81 -3.22 -7.32
CA VAL A 74 10.26 -1.92 -6.82
C VAL A 74 10.37 -1.94 -5.31
N ALA A 75 11.47 -1.43 -4.78
CA ALA A 75 11.73 -1.39 -3.35
C ALA A 75 12.59 -0.18 -2.96
N ASP A 76 12.63 0.15 -1.66
CA ASP A 76 13.70 0.98 -1.11
C ASP A 76 15.03 0.19 -1.05
N THR A 77 16.12 0.90 -0.77
CA THR A 77 17.47 0.29 -0.78
C THR A 77 17.61 -0.88 0.20
N ALA A 78 17.03 -0.79 1.41
CA ALA A 78 17.15 -1.85 2.42
C ALA A 78 16.33 -3.08 2.03
N SER A 79 15.09 -2.88 1.58
CA SER A 79 14.22 -3.94 1.05
C SER A 79 14.84 -4.61 -0.17
N ALA A 80 15.46 -3.86 -1.08
CA ALA A 80 16.13 -4.39 -2.26
C ALA A 80 17.30 -5.30 -1.91
N LEU A 81 18.07 -5.00 -0.87
CA LEU A 81 19.14 -5.88 -0.38
C LEU A 81 18.58 -7.20 0.15
N ILE A 82 17.52 -7.15 0.97
CA ILE A 82 16.85 -8.35 1.51
C ILE A 82 16.30 -9.22 0.37
N LEU A 83 15.67 -8.62 -0.63
CA LEU A 83 15.13 -9.32 -1.79
C LEU A 83 16.24 -10.00 -2.62
N ARG A 84 17.35 -9.30 -2.86
CA ARG A 84 18.49 -9.86 -3.58
C ARG A 84 19.14 -11.03 -2.81
N ASP A 85 19.29 -10.90 -1.50
CA ASP A 85 19.79 -11.98 -0.63
C ASP A 85 18.85 -13.21 -0.65
N ALA A 86 17.54 -12.98 -0.89
CA ALA A 86 16.55 -14.04 -1.07
C ALA A 86 16.46 -14.58 -2.51
N GLY A 87 17.34 -14.14 -3.42
CA GLY A 87 17.41 -14.63 -4.81
C GLY A 87 16.56 -13.87 -5.82
N VAL A 88 16.03 -12.70 -5.48
CA VAL A 88 15.34 -11.80 -6.42
C VAL A 88 16.36 -10.84 -7.01
N GLU A 89 16.89 -11.14 -8.19
CA GLU A 89 18.03 -10.42 -8.78
C GLU A 89 17.64 -9.02 -9.31
N GLU A 90 16.49 -8.93 -10.01
CA GLU A 90 16.05 -7.70 -10.68
C GLU A 90 15.10 -6.89 -9.78
N VAL A 91 15.64 -5.95 -9.02
CA VAL A 91 14.88 -5.04 -8.18
C VAL A 91 15.20 -3.59 -8.54
N ASN A 92 14.20 -2.86 -9.00
CA ASN A 92 14.26 -1.42 -9.22
C ASN A 92 14.29 -0.72 -7.86
N THR A 93 15.37 -0.03 -7.58
CA THR A 93 15.58 0.63 -6.28
C THR A 93 15.23 2.10 -6.37
N VAL A 94 14.44 2.60 -5.43
CA VAL A 94 14.14 4.03 -5.28
C VAL A 94 15.08 4.62 -4.24
N ASP A 95 15.85 5.63 -4.64
CA ASP A 95 16.82 6.28 -3.75
C ASP A 95 16.13 7.09 -2.66
N ALA A 96 16.77 7.17 -1.50
CA ALA A 96 16.29 7.99 -0.39
C ALA A 96 16.09 9.47 -0.79
N HIS A 97 15.02 10.06 -0.29
CA HIS A 97 14.65 11.46 -0.57
C HIS A 97 14.39 11.77 -2.05
N SER A 98 13.96 10.79 -2.82
CA SER A 98 13.64 10.95 -4.24
C SER A 98 12.18 10.61 -4.55
N THR A 99 11.74 11.01 -5.74
CA THR A 99 10.50 10.53 -6.36
C THR A 99 10.87 9.90 -7.69
N ALA A 100 10.63 8.61 -7.84
CA ALA A 100 10.76 7.90 -9.09
C ALA A 100 9.40 7.83 -9.80
N ARG A 101 9.40 8.04 -11.12
CA ARG A 101 8.25 7.78 -11.98
C ARG A 101 8.57 6.58 -12.86
N LEU A 102 7.72 5.61 -12.81
CA LEU A 102 7.89 4.31 -13.45
C LEU A 102 6.64 3.99 -14.27
N ASP A 103 6.76 3.10 -15.22
CA ASP A 103 5.65 2.54 -15.98
C ASP A 103 5.65 1.02 -15.82
N VAL A 104 4.53 0.47 -15.41
CA VAL A 104 4.32 -0.97 -15.26
C VAL A 104 3.23 -1.40 -16.22
N ALA A 105 3.61 -1.94 -17.36
CA ALA A 105 2.69 -2.42 -18.38
C ALA A 105 1.62 -1.37 -18.79
N GLY A 106 2.00 -0.10 -18.88
CA GLY A 106 1.11 1.02 -19.21
C GLY A 106 0.46 1.68 -17.99
N ILE A 107 0.67 1.16 -16.77
CA ILE A 107 0.20 1.78 -15.54
C ILE A 107 1.30 2.71 -15.00
N GLY A 108 1.00 4.00 -14.94
CA GLY A 108 1.89 4.98 -14.33
C GLY A 108 2.01 4.76 -12.81
N LEU A 109 3.24 4.71 -12.33
CA LEU A 109 3.57 4.53 -10.92
C LEU A 109 4.49 5.65 -10.46
N SER A 110 4.15 6.32 -9.36
CA SER A 110 5.07 7.20 -8.65
C SER A 110 5.44 6.58 -7.31
N ALA A 111 6.74 6.49 -7.04
CA ALA A 111 7.29 6.06 -5.76
C ALA A 111 8.02 7.25 -5.11
N THR A 112 7.52 7.74 -3.99
CA THR A 112 8.15 8.83 -3.24
C THR A 112 8.72 8.29 -1.94
N THR A 113 10.02 8.43 -1.77
CA THR A 113 10.72 7.99 -0.58
C THR A 113 10.61 9.03 0.53
N VAL A 114 10.07 8.61 1.66
CA VAL A 114 9.85 9.41 2.87
C VAL A 114 10.38 8.67 4.10
N GLN A 115 10.42 9.36 5.23
CA GLN A 115 10.76 8.73 6.49
C GLN A 115 9.57 7.91 7.01
N HIS A 116 9.79 6.68 7.43
CA HIS A 116 8.82 5.88 8.19
C HIS A 116 8.45 6.61 9.49
N ALA A 117 7.19 6.54 9.91
CA ALA A 117 6.73 7.12 11.16
C ALA A 117 7.47 6.53 12.36
N THR A 118 7.81 7.35 13.34
CA THR A 118 8.68 6.95 14.45
C THR A 118 7.95 6.06 15.45
N ILE A 119 8.41 4.84 15.65
CA ILE A 119 7.94 3.96 16.74
C ILE A 119 8.45 4.48 18.08
N HIS A 120 9.76 4.68 18.20
CA HIS A 120 10.40 5.23 19.39
C HIS A 120 11.73 5.88 19.01
N ARG A 121 12.08 6.99 19.68
CA ARG A 121 13.31 7.75 19.41
C ARG A 121 14.62 6.94 19.52
N ASP A 122 14.61 5.85 20.28
CA ASP A 122 15.76 4.97 20.49
C ASP A 122 15.81 3.79 19.48
N LEU A 123 14.84 3.72 18.56
CA LEU A 123 14.80 2.73 17.49
C LEU A 123 15.14 3.39 16.14
N PRO A 124 15.90 2.70 15.27
CA PRO A 124 16.10 3.19 13.92
C PRO A 124 14.75 3.24 13.20
N SER A 125 14.55 4.27 12.40
CA SER A 125 13.38 4.40 11.55
C SER A 125 13.82 4.17 10.11
N PRO A 126 13.31 3.13 9.42
CA PRO A 126 13.68 2.85 8.04
C PRO A 126 13.18 3.94 7.09
N VAL A 127 13.64 3.87 5.87
CA VAL A 127 13.07 4.61 4.75
C VAL A 127 11.76 3.92 4.36
N ASN A 128 10.79 4.69 3.89
CA ASN A 128 9.49 4.20 3.44
C ASN A 128 9.17 4.79 2.07
N ASN A 129 8.72 3.97 1.14
CA ASN A 129 8.19 4.42 -0.14
C ASN A 129 6.66 4.60 -0.04
N ALA A 130 6.16 5.78 -0.32
CA ALA A 130 4.75 5.99 -0.60
C ALA A 130 4.53 5.79 -2.11
N TYR A 131 3.56 4.95 -2.48
CA TYR A 131 3.24 4.63 -3.86
C TYR A 131 1.94 5.28 -4.30
N LEU A 132 1.97 5.97 -5.45
CA LEU A 132 0.78 6.45 -6.14
C LEU A 132 0.65 5.67 -7.46
N VAL A 133 -0.37 4.81 -7.55
CA VAL A 133 -0.64 3.94 -8.69
C VAL A 133 -1.70 4.58 -9.57
N ALA A 134 -1.41 4.69 -10.88
CA ALA A 134 -2.28 5.30 -11.90
C ALA A 134 -2.75 6.73 -11.57
N ASP A 135 -1.95 7.50 -10.81
CA ASP A 135 -2.34 8.80 -10.25
C ASP A 135 -3.67 8.78 -9.44
N ALA A 136 -4.17 7.61 -9.07
CA ALA A 136 -5.48 7.39 -8.46
C ALA A 136 -5.43 6.75 -7.07
N VAL A 137 -4.58 5.74 -6.85
CA VAL A 137 -4.53 4.96 -5.59
C VAL A 137 -3.25 5.26 -4.83
N LEU A 138 -3.38 5.82 -3.64
CA LEU A 138 -2.26 6.09 -2.73
C LEU A 138 -2.12 5.00 -1.68
N HIS A 139 -0.96 4.33 -1.66
CA HIS A 139 -0.50 3.48 -0.56
C HIS A 139 0.66 4.19 0.15
N PRO A 140 0.47 4.73 1.34
CA PRO A 140 1.48 5.54 2.00
C PRO A 140 2.57 4.72 2.71
N GLY A 141 2.40 3.38 2.82
CA GLY A 141 3.18 2.56 3.73
C GLY A 141 2.94 2.97 5.18
N ASP A 142 3.99 2.96 5.99
CA ASP A 142 3.97 3.35 7.40
C ASP A 142 4.40 4.82 7.59
N ALA A 143 3.75 5.70 6.81
CA ALA A 143 3.95 7.14 6.87
C ALA A 143 2.64 7.88 6.59
N PHE A 144 2.55 9.12 7.01
CA PHE A 144 1.46 10.04 6.69
C PHE A 144 1.90 11.06 5.63
N TRP A 145 2.40 10.53 4.51
CA TRP A 145 2.86 11.36 3.41
C TRP A 145 1.70 12.04 2.67
N GLN A 146 1.82 13.37 2.49
CA GLN A 146 0.83 14.17 1.80
C GLN A 146 1.15 14.25 0.30
N PRO A 147 0.30 13.75 -0.59
CA PRO A 147 0.48 13.90 -2.03
C PRO A 147 0.31 15.37 -2.47
N ASP A 148 0.97 15.75 -3.57
CA ASP A 148 0.88 17.09 -4.15
C ASP A 148 -0.36 17.30 -5.05
N ARG A 149 -1.22 16.28 -5.12
CA ARG A 149 -2.44 16.24 -5.96
C ARG A 149 -3.57 15.49 -5.27
N PRO A 150 -4.82 15.68 -5.70
CA PRO A 150 -5.94 14.86 -5.25
C PRO A 150 -5.73 13.39 -5.61
N VAL A 151 -6.19 12.48 -4.76
CA VAL A 151 -6.20 11.04 -5.00
C VAL A 151 -7.64 10.51 -4.88
N GLY A 152 -8.00 9.56 -5.74
CA GLY A 152 -9.31 8.92 -5.70
C GLY A 152 -9.43 7.97 -4.52
N VAL A 153 -8.41 7.13 -4.31
CA VAL A 153 -8.40 6.11 -3.25
C VAL A 153 -7.19 6.29 -2.33
N LEU A 154 -7.43 6.33 -1.04
CA LEU A 154 -6.40 6.26 -0.01
C LEU A 154 -6.47 4.90 0.69
N LEU A 155 -5.40 4.11 0.62
CA LEU A 155 -5.19 2.96 1.49
C LEU A 155 -4.71 3.49 2.83
N LEU A 156 -5.63 3.56 3.80
CA LEU A 156 -5.44 4.31 5.05
C LEU A 156 -4.93 3.42 6.19
N PRO A 157 -3.72 3.61 6.72
CA PRO A 157 -3.27 2.89 7.91
C PRO A 157 -4.14 3.23 9.12
N ILE A 158 -4.64 2.19 9.82
CA ILE A 158 -5.53 2.37 10.98
C ILE A 158 -5.00 1.79 12.29
N GLY A 159 -3.82 1.18 12.28
CA GLY A 159 -3.19 0.60 13.47
C GLY A 159 -1.70 0.40 13.26
N GLY A 160 -0.95 0.45 14.34
CA GLY A 160 0.51 0.27 14.32
C GLY A 160 1.15 0.86 15.57
N PRO A 161 2.35 0.39 15.98
CA PRO A 161 3.03 0.90 17.16
C PRO A 161 3.57 2.33 17.01
N TRP A 162 3.55 2.85 15.79
CA TRP A 162 4.06 4.15 15.37
C TRP A 162 2.98 5.24 15.29
N MET A 163 1.69 4.89 15.53
CA MET A 163 0.58 5.81 15.31
C MET A 163 -0.46 5.80 16.43
N LYS A 164 -1.22 6.89 16.50
CA LYS A 164 -2.50 6.98 17.21
C LYS A 164 -3.62 7.08 16.17
N LEU A 165 -4.82 6.60 16.52
CA LEU A 165 -5.98 6.73 15.62
C LEU A 165 -6.28 8.19 15.25
N SER A 166 -6.01 9.16 16.14
CA SER A 166 -6.17 10.59 15.83
C SER A 166 -5.31 11.03 14.63
N GLU A 167 -4.11 10.48 14.48
CA GLU A 167 -3.21 10.81 13.37
C GLU A 167 -3.75 10.26 12.05
N SER A 168 -4.34 9.05 12.06
CA SER A 168 -5.04 8.50 10.90
C SER A 168 -6.25 9.34 10.50
N ILE A 169 -7.04 9.83 11.46
CA ILE A 169 -8.17 10.72 11.21
C ILE A 169 -7.69 12.06 10.61
N ASP A 170 -6.65 12.65 11.16
CA ASP A 170 -6.08 13.90 10.67
C ASP A 170 -5.49 13.72 9.27
N TYR A 171 -4.83 12.58 9.02
CA TYR A 171 -4.31 12.23 7.70
C TYR A 171 -5.44 12.04 6.67
N LEU A 172 -6.50 11.29 7.01
CA LEU A 172 -7.69 11.14 6.18
C LEU A 172 -8.29 12.50 5.77
N ARG A 173 -8.37 13.44 6.72
CA ARG A 173 -8.87 14.79 6.48
C ARG A 173 -7.95 15.64 5.61
N SER A 174 -6.64 15.47 5.75
CA SER A 174 -5.67 16.23 4.96
C SER A 174 -5.61 15.76 3.50
N VAL A 175 -5.71 14.45 3.27
CA VAL A 175 -5.72 13.87 1.91
C VAL A 175 -7.10 14.07 1.27
N SER A 176 -8.19 13.91 2.03
CA SER A 176 -9.59 14.05 1.56
C SER A 176 -9.88 13.24 0.28
N PRO A 177 -9.61 11.91 0.25
CA PRO A 177 -9.87 11.09 -0.93
C PRO A 177 -11.37 10.88 -1.16
N GLU A 178 -11.76 10.41 -2.36
CA GLU A 178 -13.15 9.99 -2.58
C GLU A 178 -13.48 8.70 -1.82
N VAL A 179 -12.52 7.75 -1.80
CA VAL A 179 -12.61 6.47 -1.10
C VAL A 179 -11.41 6.30 -0.18
N ALA A 180 -11.66 5.93 1.08
CA ALA A 180 -10.61 5.49 2.01
C ALA A 180 -10.82 4.02 2.35
N ILE A 181 -9.80 3.19 2.15
CA ILE A 181 -9.81 1.77 2.45
C ILE A 181 -8.88 1.54 3.65
N PRO A 182 -9.38 1.09 4.80
CA PRO A 182 -8.56 0.77 5.97
C PRO A 182 -7.57 -0.37 5.69
N ILE A 183 -6.31 -0.14 5.99
CA ILE A 183 -5.21 -1.12 5.94
C ILE A 183 -4.43 -1.11 7.25
N HIS A 184 -3.40 -1.94 7.37
CA HIS A 184 -2.48 -2.01 8.52
C HIS A 184 -3.19 -2.39 9.83
N GLN A 185 -4.20 -3.25 9.75
CA GLN A 185 -5.04 -3.65 10.89
C GLN A 185 -4.69 -5.02 11.48
N GLY A 186 -3.67 -5.71 10.94
CA GLY A 186 -3.34 -7.09 11.35
C GLY A 186 -3.04 -7.26 12.84
N GLY A 187 -2.46 -6.24 13.47
CA GLY A 187 -2.18 -6.21 14.91
C GLY A 187 -3.35 -5.78 15.80
N LEU A 188 -4.48 -5.33 15.24
CA LEU A 188 -5.63 -4.87 16.02
C LEU A 188 -6.55 -6.02 16.40
N ALA A 189 -6.96 -6.07 17.67
CA ALA A 189 -8.06 -6.93 18.09
C ALA A 189 -9.36 -6.56 17.33
N PRO A 190 -10.27 -7.52 17.04
CA PRO A 190 -11.49 -7.26 16.28
C PRO A 190 -12.33 -6.07 16.80
N ALA A 191 -12.47 -5.95 18.12
CA ALA A 191 -13.20 -4.83 18.72
C ALA A 191 -12.55 -3.47 18.46
N HIS A 192 -11.21 -3.39 18.44
CA HIS A 192 -10.51 -2.16 18.10
C HIS A 192 -10.61 -1.84 16.61
N ARG A 193 -10.54 -2.85 15.74
CA ARG A 193 -10.74 -2.69 14.31
C ARG A 193 -12.10 -2.07 14.01
N THR A 194 -13.18 -2.61 14.60
CA THR A 194 -14.53 -2.06 14.47
C THR A 194 -14.61 -0.62 14.97
N LEU A 195 -14.11 -0.35 16.19
CA LEU A 195 -14.12 1.00 16.77
C LEU A 195 -13.37 2.01 15.87
N HIS A 196 -12.20 1.62 15.35
CA HIS A 196 -11.41 2.50 14.48
C HIS A 196 -12.18 2.83 13.19
N CYS A 197 -12.79 1.84 12.53
CA CYS A 197 -13.58 2.05 11.32
C CYS A 197 -14.81 2.95 11.60
N ASP A 198 -15.51 2.73 12.71
CA ASP A 198 -16.66 3.54 13.10
C ASP A 198 -16.28 5.02 13.33
N LEU A 199 -15.16 5.26 14.02
CA LEU A 199 -14.66 6.61 14.28
C LEU A 199 -14.16 7.28 12.99
N LEU A 200 -13.46 6.56 12.12
CA LEU A 200 -13.03 7.08 10.82
C LEU A 200 -14.23 7.43 9.94
N THR A 201 -15.26 6.57 9.88
CA THR A 201 -16.51 6.86 9.15
C THR A 201 -17.20 8.12 9.69
N LYS A 202 -17.30 8.26 11.01
CA LYS A 202 -17.93 9.40 11.67
C LYS A 202 -17.19 10.71 11.45
N LEU A 203 -15.85 10.65 11.34
CA LEU A 203 -14.97 11.83 11.32
C LEU A 203 -14.35 12.09 9.95
N ALA A 204 -14.70 11.30 8.94
CA ALA A 204 -14.30 11.51 7.55
C ALA A 204 -14.72 12.90 7.05
N PRO A 205 -13.95 13.51 6.14
CA PRO A 205 -14.38 14.75 5.49
C PRO A 205 -15.60 14.52 4.60
N ALA A 206 -16.35 15.57 4.33
CA ALA A 206 -17.48 15.52 3.41
C ALA A 206 -17.01 15.06 2.01
N GLY A 207 -17.70 14.09 1.43
CA GLY A 207 -17.36 13.52 0.12
C GLY A 207 -16.45 12.29 0.20
N THR A 208 -15.82 11.99 1.33
CA THR A 208 -15.05 10.77 1.51
C THR A 208 -15.92 9.61 2.01
N ARG A 209 -15.87 8.48 1.32
CA ARG A 209 -16.50 7.23 1.72
C ARG A 209 -15.45 6.26 2.32
N LEU A 210 -15.64 5.82 3.55
CA LEU A 210 -14.85 4.71 4.10
C LEU A 210 -15.40 3.38 3.56
N LEU A 211 -14.54 2.56 2.97
CA LEU A 211 -14.88 1.27 2.40
C LEU A 211 -14.03 0.17 3.05
N THR A 212 -14.63 -0.62 3.94
CA THR A 212 -13.96 -1.79 4.51
C THR A 212 -14.13 -2.97 3.57
N LEU A 213 -13.02 -3.47 3.02
CA LEU A 213 -13.02 -4.65 2.14
C LEU A 213 -13.03 -5.95 2.95
N VAL A 214 -13.65 -6.97 2.41
CA VAL A 214 -13.51 -8.35 2.90
C VAL A 214 -12.17 -8.88 2.41
N GLU A 215 -11.35 -9.38 3.34
CA GLU A 215 -10.02 -9.90 3.00
C GLU A 215 -10.12 -11.06 1.98
N GLY A 216 -9.33 -10.97 0.90
CA GLY A 216 -9.31 -11.93 -0.20
C GLY A 216 -10.41 -11.73 -1.26
N GLU A 217 -11.38 -10.84 -1.04
CA GLU A 217 -12.45 -10.56 -2.02
C GLU A 217 -12.03 -9.46 -2.99
N ARG A 218 -12.17 -9.75 -4.30
CA ARG A 218 -11.91 -8.81 -5.38
C ARG A 218 -13.07 -7.83 -5.50
N THR A 219 -12.83 -6.56 -5.22
CA THR A 219 -13.86 -5.52 -5.16
C THR A 219 -13.63 -4.47 -6.24
N GLU A 220 -14.65 -4.16 -7.04
CA GLU A 220 -14.62 -3.05 -8.01
C GLU A 220 -14.72 -1.70 -7.28
N ILE A 221 -13.83 -0.77 -7.63
CA ILE A 221 -13.74 0.55 -7.01
C ILE A 221 -14.07 1.61 -8.05
N ASP A 222 -15.17 2.32 -7.81
CA ASP A 222 -15.56 3.47 -8.62
C ASP A 222 -15.02 4.75 -7.98
N VAL A 223 -14.25 5.52 -8.75
CA VAL A 223 -13.82 6.89 -8.46
C VAL A 223 -14.13 7.77 -9.66
N SER A 224 -14.48 9.04 -9.40
CA SER A 224 -14.94 9.98 -10.42
C SER A 224 -13.82 10.70 -11.17
#